data_2db5b36723779dab58450acfb4502ce2
#
_entry.id   2db5b36723779dab58450acfb4502ce2
#
_cell.length_a   1.000
_cell.length_b   1.000
_cell.length_c   1.000
_cell.angle_alpha   90.00
_cell.angle_beta   90.00
_cell.angle_gamma   90.00
#
_symmetry.space_group_name_H-M   'P 1'
#
loop_
_entity.id
_entity.type
_entity.pdbx_description
1 polymer ?
#
loop_
_entity_poly.entity_id
_entity_poly.type
_entity_poly.pdbx_seq_one_letter_code
_entity_poly.pdbx_strand_id
1 'polypeptide(L)'
;MIRNLDRATFETVLRRTLSPSSPIRTPEFLRGRERSLEQIRRAFVQRGRQVFIYGDRGVGKTSLALTAAYEHQPSSYEPLILSCRGSFFEIARDLLNRMAQRSVLLSKETRGRELSLTQVLGVKGSQTVETVRVGELRSLNDVIAALRELCDNGQRDRVCIFDEFELVASQEDRRLYGDFIKQLADQEVPIYVIFCGIGDSVAALLDDHPSAPRYLAAVELARLSYDAGFEIMKGAEEELGTEIEYNTRVRIATISDGFPHYVHLICEKLFWEMFDGPDIAAVSTIEHYRRAVRAAVEDAQPYLRSLYDKAVRKYQRDYEHVLWAAADHPNLERRSIEIFETYGTLFRDEKTRLPREKFNQRLNALKTPSHGQVLIGTRQGWYRFRESMLRGYARLKAEEEGVHLTVDHPLSPRPPR
;
A
#
# COMPACT_ATOMS: atom_id res chain seq x y z
N MET A 1 24.21 -3.23 -21.27
CA MET A 1 23.63 -1.87 -21.47
C MET A 1 22.28 -2.01 -22.17
N ILE A 2 21.23 -1.39 -21.68
CA ILE A 2 19.94 -1.33 -22.39
C ILE A 2 20.15 -0.46 -23.66
N ARG A 3 19.64 -0.92 -24.81
CA ARG A 3 19.89 -0.29 -26.12
C ARG A 3 19.49 1.19 -26.11
N ASN A 4 20.44 2.06 -26.54
CA ASN A 4 20.24 3.48 -26.88
C ASN A 4 19.78 4.43 -25.76
N LEU A 5 19.88 4.08 -24.50
CA LEU A 5 19.59 4.97 -23.40
C LEU A 5 20.89 5.45 -22.72
N ASP A 6 21.07 6.76 -22.62
CA ASP A 6 22.03 7.29 -21.67
C ASP A 6 21.51 7.15 -20.23
N ARG A 7 22.40 7.28 -19.25
CA ARG A 7 22.09 7.07 -17.85
C ARG A 7 20.96 7.99 -17.34
N ALA A 8 20.98 9.26 -17.73
CA ALA A 8 19.99 10.23 -17.24
C ALA A 8 18.59 9.92 -17.79
N THR A 9 18.49 9.54 -19.05
CA THR A 9 17.25 9.09 -19.68
C THR A 9 16.75 7.79 -19.04
N PHE A 10 17.65 6.81 -18.85
CA PHE A 10 17.31 5.55 -18.19
C PHE A 10 16.75 5.78 -16.78
N GLU A 11 17.42 6.57 -15.94
CA GLU A 11 16.95 6.88 -14.59
C GLU A 11 15.61 7.61 -14.60
N THR A 12 15.35 8.49 -15.56
CA THR A 12 14.09 9.22 -15.69
C THR A 12 12.93 8.28 -16.05
N VAL A 13 13.16 7.41 -17.03
CA VAL A 13 12.17 6.42 -17.45
C VAL A 13 11.89 5.43 -16.31
N LEU A 14 12.95 4.93 -15.67
CA LEU A 14 12.82 3.96 -14.58
C LEU A 14 11.99 4.53 -13.42
N ARG A 15 12.28 5.76 -12.99
CA ARG A 15 11.50 6.44 -11.92
C ARG A 15 10.05 6.66 -12.29
N ARG A 16 9.74 6.89 -13.56
CA ARG A 16 8.38 7.10 -14.04
C ARG A 16 7.58 5.79 -14.04
N THR A 17 8.21 4.69 -14.46
CA THR A 17 7.54 3.41 -14.69
C THR A 17 7.52 2.51 -13.45
N LEU A 18 8.57 2.56 -12.63
CA LEU A 18 8.72 1.72 -11.44
C LEU A 18 8.87 2.56 -10.17
N SER A 19 7.97 2.35 -9.23
CA SER A 19 7.90 3.11 -7.98
C SER A 19 7.82 2.18 -6.76
N PRO A 20 8.94 1.52 -6.36
CA PRO A 20 8.92 0.65 -5.19
C PRO A 20 8.70 1.41 -3.87
N SER A 21 9.16 2.66 -3.80
CA SER A 21 9.18 3.45 -2.56
C SER A 21 8.17 4.61 -2.54
N SER A 22 7.52 4.91 -3.66
CA SER A 22 6.59 6.05 -3.78
C SER A 22 5.23 5.61 -4.29
N PRO A 23 4.13 6.20 -3.80
CA PRO A 23 2.80 5.90 -4.33
C PRO A 23 2.66 6.33 -5.79
N ILE A 24 1.97 5.52 -6.58
CA ILE A 24 1.59 5.84 -7.96
C ILE A 24 0.51 6.93 -7.93
N ARG A 25 0.59 7.86 -8.88
CA ARG A 25 -0.28 9.05 -8.96
C ARG A 25 -1.10 9.15 -10.24
N THR A 26 -0.80 8.32 -11.23
CA THR A 26 -1.44 8.38 -12.55
C THR A 26 -2.02 7.03 -12.95
N PRO A 27 -3.16 7.00 -13.66
CA PRO A 27 -3.82 5.77 -14.08
C PRO A 27 -2.94 4.88 -14.96
N GLU A 28 -2.09 5.49 -15.79
CA GLU A 28 -1.25 4.78 -16.75
C GLU A 28 -0.30 3.79 -16.09
N PHE A 29 0.15 4.10 -14.85
CA PHE A 29 1.07 3.25 -14.09
C PHE A 29 0.36 2.44 -12.99
N LEU A 30 -0.92 2.70 -12.73
CA LEU A 30 -1.75 1.96 -11.76
C LEU A 30 -2.36 0.73 -12.43
N ARG A 31 -1.54 -0.27 -12.74
CA ARG A 31 -1.97 -1.48 -13.46
C ARG A 31 -2.77 -2.45 -12.59
N GLY A 32 -3.78 -3.10 -13.17
CA GLY A 32 -4.61 -4.12 -12.52
C GLY A 32 -5.55 -3.57 -11.45
N ARG A 33 -5.85 -2.27 -11.49
CA ARG A 33 -6.73 -1.57 -10.53
C ARG A 33 -7.89 -0.83 -11.18
N GLU A 34 -8.10 -1.04 -12.46
CA GLU A 34 -9.08 -0.34 -13.29
C GLU A 34 -10.49 -0.46 -12.73
N ARG A 35 -10.86 -1.67 -12.26
CA ARG A 35 -12.18 -1.91 -11.63
C ARG A 35 -12.36 -1.14 -10.33
N SER A 36 -11.33 -1.12 -9.49
CA SER A 36 -11.38 -0.39 -8.21
C SER A 36 -11.43 1.12 -8.44
N LEU A 37 -10.67 1.62 -9.42
CA LEU A 37 -10.68 3.03 -9.82
C LEU A 37 -12.06 3.44 -10.36
N GLU A 38 -12.67 2.60 -11.20
CA GLU A 38 -14.02 2.82 -11.73
C GLU A 38 -15.09 2.80 -10.61
N GLN A 39 -14.95 1.96 -9.60
CA GLN A 39 -15.85 1.98 -8.42
C GLN A 39 -15.76 3.31 -7.68
N ILE A 40 -14.56 3.87 -7.52
CA ILE A 40 -14.36 5.18 -6.89
C ILE A 40 -14.98 6.29 -7.74
N ARG A 41 -14.74 6.29 -9.05
CA ARG A 41 -15.35 7.25 -9.98
C ARG A 41 -16.88 7.25 -9.86
N ARG A 42 -17.51 6.06 -9.87
CA ARG A 42 -18.96 5.93 -9.69
C ARG A 42 -19.46 6.41 -8.33
N ALA A 43 -18.67 6.19 -7.28
CA ALA A 43 -19.02 6.70 -5.96
C ALA A 43 -19.03 8.23 -5.94
N PHE A 44 -18.07 8.88 -6.56
CA PHE A 44 -17.95 10.34 -6.60
C PHE A 44 -19.02 11.03 -7.48
N VAL A 45 -19.64 10.33 -8.44
CA VAL A 45 -20.82 10.83 -9.16
C VAL A 45 -22.02 11.03 -8.22
N GLN A 46 -22.10 10.28 -7.13
CA GLN A 46 -23.18 10.40 -6.15
C GLN A 46 -22.80 11.45 -5.10
N ARG A 47 -23.50 12.57 -5.11
CA ARG A 47 -23.27 13.66 -4.12
C ARG A 47 -23.32 13.14 -2.69
N GLY A 48 -22.37 13.58 -1.88
CA GLY A 48 -22.26 13.23 -0.47
C GLY A 48 -21.72 11.82 -0.20
N ARG A 49 -21.43 11.01 -1.22
CA ARG A 49 -20.88 9.68 -1.03
C ARG A 49 -19.36 9.74 -0.95
N GLN A 50 -18.83 9.22 0.14
CA GLN A 50 -17.39 9.11 0.42
C GLN A 50 -16.89 7.70 0.10
N VAL A 51 -15.59 7.48 0.11
CA VAL A 51 -14.99 6.18 -0.24
C VAL A 51 -14.14 5.64 0.91
N PHE A 52 -14.22 4.35 1.16
CA PHE A 52 -13.30 3.62 2.04
C PHE A 52 -12.61 2.50 1.28
N ILE A 53 -11.30 2.66 1.03
CA ILE A 53 -10.46 1.65 0.42
C ILE A 53 -9.85 0.80 1.52
N TYR A 54 -10.13 -0.51 1.50
CA TYR A 54 -9.60 -1.42 2.51
C TYR A 54 -8.94 -2.65 1.89
N GLY A 55 -8.04 -3.26 2.63
CA GLY A 55 -7.30 -4.45 2.21
C GLY A 55 -6.01 -4.58 3.00
N ASP A 56 -5.23 -5.61 2.73
CA ASP A 56 -3.96 -5.88 3.39
C ASP A 56 -2.98 -4.71 3.28
N ARG A 57 -2.02 -4.66 4.21
CA ARG A 57 -0.94 -3.69 4.13
C ARG A 57 -0.06 -3.99 2.91
N GLY A 58 0.32 -2.95 2.16
CA GLY A 58 1.19 -3.08 0.99
C GLY A 58 0.50 -3.43 -0.34
N VAL A 59 -0.85 -3.58 -0.39
CA VAL A 59 -1.59 -3.87 -1.63
C VAL A 59 -1.76 -2.67 -2.57
N GLY A 60 -1.35 -1.45 -2.14
CA GLY A 60 -1.39 -0.23 -2.95
C GLY A 60 -2.60 0.68 -2.71
N LYS A 61 -3.21 0.64 -1.51
CA LYS A 61 -4.37 1.51 -1.15
C LYS A 61 -4.10 2.99 -1.36
N THR A 62 -2.98 3.48 -0.85
CA THR A 62 -2.56 4.88 -0.99
C THR A 62 -2.35 5.28 -2.46
N SER A 63 -1.78 4.39 -3.28
CA SER A 63 -1.62 4.62 -4.72
C SER A 63 -2.96 4.74 -5.43
N LEU A 64 -3.91 3.84 -5.13
CA LEU A 64 -5.26 3.89 -5.69
C LEU A 64 -5.99 5.18 -5.26
N ALA A 65 -5.91 5.56 -3.99
CA ALA A 65 -6.52 6.77 -3.46
C ALA A 65 -5.95 8.03 -4.13
N LEU A 66 -4.62 8.11 -4.25
CA LEU A 66 -3.95 9.23 -4.90
C LEU A 66 -4.30 9.34 -6.38
N THR A 67 -4.26 8.22 -7.11
CA THR A 67 -4.62 8.20 -8.53
C THR A 67 -6.07 8.67 -8.73
N ALA A 68 -7.01 8.16 -7.92
CA ALA A 68 -8.40 8.60 -7.96
C ALA A 68 -8.56 10.09 -7.64
N ALA A 69 -7.79 10.59 -6.66
CA ALA A 69 -7.83 11.99 -6.29
C ALA A 69 -7.29 12.91 -7.40
N TYR A 70 -6.16 12.53 -8.04
CA TYR A 70 -5.60 13.28 -9.16
C TYR A 70 -6.50 13.30 -10.40
N GLU A 71 -7.27 12.23 -10.64
CA GLU A 71 -8.24 12.21 -11.74
C GLU A 71 -9.46 13.09 -11.47
N HIS A 72 -9.88 13.17 -10.21
CA HIS A 72 -11.15 13.81 -9.86
C HIS A 72 -11.00 15.31 -9.61
N GLN A 73 -9.86 15.77 -9.13
CA GLN A 73 -9.64 17.18 -8.84
C GLN A 73 -8.86 17.89 -9.96
N PRO A 74 -9.01 19.24 -10.11
CA PRO A 74 -8.23 19.99 -11.07
C PRO A 74 -6.73 19.81 -10.90
N SER A 75 -5.99 19.74 -12.00
CA SER A 75 -4.51 19.50 -12.03
C SER A 75 -3.69 20.55 -11.25
N SER A 76 -4.27 21.72 -10.99
CA SER A 76 -3.65 22.78 -10.18
C SER A 76 -3.65 22.48 -8.66
N TYR A 77 -4.35 21.42 -8.22
CA TYR A 77 -4.42 21.05 -6.81
C TYR A 77 -3.74 19.70 -6.55
N GLU A 78 -2.89 19.64 -5.53
CA GLU A 78 -2.41 18.37 -5.01
C GLU A 78 -3.41 17.80 -4.00
N PRO A 79 -3.70 16.49 -4.02
CA PRO A 79 -4.50 15.84 -2.99
C PRO A 79 -3.92 16.06 -1.60
N LEU A 80 -4.79 16.23 -0.61
CA LEU A 80 -4.38 16.30 0.79
C LEU A 80 -4.36 14.89 1.37
N ILE A 81 -3.20 14.47 1.87
CA ILE A 81 -3.04 13.18 2.55
C ILE A 81 -2.76 13.46 4.03
N LEU A 82 -3.55 12.82 4.89
CA LEU A 82 -3.43 12.90 6.34
C LEU A 82 -3.31 11.47 6.88
N SER A 83 -2.33 11.22 7.76
CA SER A 83 -2.30 9.99 8.54
C SER A 83 -3.31 10.08 9.69
N CYS A 84 -4.08 9.04 9.93
CA CYS A 84 -5.05 8.97 11.04
C CYS A 84 -4.39 8.74 12.40
N ARG A 85 -3.19 9.28 12.61
CA ARG A 85 -2.46 9.21 13.87
C ARG A 85 -2.80 10.40 14.75
N GLY A 86 -3.60 10.20 15.78
CA GLY A 86 -4.06 11.22 16.71
C GLY A 86 -5.57 11.22 16.86
N SER A 87 -6.12 12.19 17.59
CA SER A 87 -7.56 12.37 17.73
C SER A 87 -8.19 12.95 16.48
N PHE A 88 -9.50 12.73 16.30
CA PHE A 88 -10.26 13.30 15.20
C PHE A 88 -10.05 14.83 15.06
N PHE A 89 -10.11 15.58 16.15
CA PHE A 89 -9.97 17.04 16.09
C PHE A 89 -8.56 17.53 15.77
N GLU A 90 -7.52 16.78 16.14
CA GLU A 90 -6.14 17.09 15.73
C GLU A 90 -5.97 16.93 14.22
N ILE A 91 -6.50 15.84 13.67
CA ILE A 91 -6.43 15.55 12.22
C ILE A 91 -7.30 16.52 11.43
N ALA A 92 -8.51 16.82 11.91
CA ALA A 92 -9.39 17.82 11.30
C ALA A 92 -8.74 19.21 11.28
N ARG A 93 -8.05 19.59 12.37
CA ARG A 93 -7.29 20.86 12.43
C ARG A 93 -6.15 20.90 11.42
N ASP A 94 -5.41 19.80 11.27
CA ASP A 94 -4.34 19.71 10.27
C ASP A 94 -4.91 19.83 8.84
N LEU A 95 -6.03 19.14 8.53
CA LEU A 95 -6.75 19.28 7.28
C LEU A 95 -7.09 20.75 6.98
N LEU A 96 -7.79 21.41 7.90
CA LEU A 96 -8.25 22.79 7.73
C LEU A 96 -7.08 23.77 7.60
N ASN A 97 -6.01 23.60 8.37
CA ASN A 97 -4.80 24.42 8.25
C ASN A 97 -4.14 24.30 6.88
N ARG A 98 -4.01 23.07 6.35
CA ARG A 98 -3.44 22.83 5.01
C ARG A 98 -4.33 23.39 3.91
N MET A 99 -5.66 23.28 4.06
CA MET A 99 -6.61 23.87 3.13
C MET A 99 -6.53 25.41 3.13
N ALA A 100 -6.48 26.02 4.32
CA ALA A 100 -6.40 27.48 4.48
C ALA A 100 -5.08 28.03 3.91
N GLN A 101 -3.94 27.41 4.20
CA GLN A 101 -2.63 27.81 3.65
C GLN A 101 -2.63 27.81 2.12
N ARG A 102 -3.21 26.76 1.50
CA ARG A 102 -3.34 26.68 0.03
C ARG A 102 -4.25 27.76 -0.55
N SER A 103 -5.34 28.10 0.14
CA SER A 103 -6.25 29.17 -0.28
C SER A 103 -5.55 30.53 -0.31
N VAL A 104 -4.71 30.83 0.67
CA VAL A 104 -3.91 32.07 0.72
C VAL A 104 -2.86 32.13 -0.39
N LEU A 105 -2.19 31.01 -0.70
CA LEU A 105 -1.20 30.95 -1.79
C LEU A 105 -1.86 31.21 -3.14
N LEU A 106 -3.02 30.61 -3.39
CA LEU A 106 -3.77 30.79 -4.64
C LEU A 106 -4.36 32.21 -4.78
N SER A 107 -4.79 32.84 -3.68
CA SER A 107 -5.29 34.23 -3.71
C SER A 107 -4.20 35.27 -3.96
N LYS A 108 -2.94 34.96 -3.66
CA LYS A 108 -1.78 35.80 -4.03
C LYS A 108 -1.44 35.72 -5.52
N GLU A 109 -1.70 34.58 -6.15
CA GLU A 109 -1.54 34.43 -7.62
C GLU A 109 -2.69 35.08 -8.42
N THR A 110 -3.91 35.10 -7.84
CA THR A 110 -5.10 35.69 -8.47
C THR A 110 -5.40 37.04 -7.80
N ARG A 111 -4.94 38.13 -8.33
CA ARG A 111 -5.14 39.50 -7.85
C ARG A 111 -6.54 39.79 -7.30
N GLY A 112 -6.64 40.14 -6.02
CA GLY A 112 -7.51 41.19 -5.54
C GLY A 112 -8.94 40.84 -5.14
N ARG A 113 -9.15 39.83 -4.29
CA ARG A 113 -10.34 39.79 -3.42
C ARG A 113 -9.93 39.45 -2.00
N GLU A 114 -10.12 40.40 -1.09
CA GLU A 114 -10.02 40.20 0.35
C GLU A 114 -11.05 39.13 0.77
N LEU A 115 -10.52 38.02 1.24
CA LEU A 115 -11.30 36.99 1.90
C LEU A 115 -11.51 37.43 3.36
N SER A 116 -12.75 37.66 3.77
CA SER A 116 -13.07 37.92 5.16
C SER A 116 -13.07 36.62 5.98
N LEU A 117 -11.91 35.99 6.06
CA LEU A 117 -11.62 34.82 6.91
C LEU A 117 -11.50 35.21 8.40
N THR A 118 -11.85 36.45 8.74
CA THR A 118 -11.56 37.05 10.04
C THR A 118 -12.42 36.57 11.21
N GLN A 119 -13.54 35.91 10.95
CA GLN A 119 -14.45 35.50 12.03
C GLN A 119 -14.20 34.04 12.52
N VAL A 120 -13.69 33.16 11.67
CA VAL A 120 -13.43 31.75 12.03
C VAL A 120 -11.94 31.49 12.23
N LEU A 121 -11.08 32.24 11.56
CA LEU A 121 -9.62 32.12 11.60
C LEU A 121 -9.04 33.32 12.35
N GLY A 122 -8.52 33.10 13.57
CA GLY A 122 -7.85 34.15 14.35
C GLY A 122 -6.59 34.67 13.65
N VAL A 123 -6.67 35.80 12.96
CA VAL A 123 -5.52 36.46 12.32
C VAL A 123 -4.87 37.44 13.31
N LYS A 124 -3.62 37.18 13.69
CA LYS A 124 -2.75 38.20 14.33
C LYS A 124 -1.76 38.69 13.26
N GLY A 125 -1.90 39.97 12.90
CA GLY A 125 -1.03 40.58 11.92
C GLY A 125 0.36 40.88 12.44
N SER A 126 1.37 40.53 11.69
CA SER A 126 2.63 41.22 11.51
C SER A 126 3.31 40.74 10.21
N GLN A 127 3.99 41.64 9.52
CA GLN A 127 4.60 41.45 8.18
C GLN A 127 5.71 40.38 8.23
N THR A 128 5.34 39.12 8.02
CA THR A 128 6.23 38.01 7.58
C THR A 128 5.32 36.80 7.42
N VAL A 129 5.28 36.22 6.23
CA VAL A 129 4.55 34.96 5.86
C VAL A 129 3.39 34.65 6.82
N GLU A 130 2.21 35.21 6.54
CA GLU A 130 1.02 34.99 7.36
C GLU A 130 0.67 33.49 7.35
N THR A 131 1.02 32.79 8.42
CA THR A 131 0.55 31.43 8.67
C THR A 131 -0.89 31.54 9.15
N VAL A 132 -1.84 31.30 8.27
CA VAL A 132 -3.24 31.17 8.65
C VAL A 132 -3.37 29.91 9.52
N ARG A 133 -3.79 30.08 10.78
CA ARG A 133 -4.06 28.97 11.69
C ARG A 133 -5.54 28.94 12.03
N VAL A 134 -6.13 27.76 11.91
CA VAL A 134 -7.50 27.51 12.35
C VAL A 134 -7.56 27.65 13.88
N GLY A 135 -8.59 28.31 14.38
CA GLY A 135 -8.84 28.45 15.82
C GLY A 135 -9.11 27.10 16.52
N GLU A 136 -9.49 27.18 17.79
CA GLU A 136 -9.84 25.99 18.55
C GLU A 136 -11.14 25.35 18.02
N LEU A 137 -11.07 24.09 17.62
CA LEU A 137 -12.23 23.28 17.20
C LEU A 137 -12.83 22.63 18.45
N ARG A 138 -14.08 22.94 18.79
CA ARG A 138 -14.76 22.44 19.99
C ARG A 138 -15.83 21.41 19.66
N SER A 139 -16.31 21.42 18.43
CA SER A 139 -17.37 20.51 17.98
C SER A 139 -17.18 20.10 16.52
N LEU A 140 -17.86 19.03 16.12
CA LEU A 140 -17.92 18.61 14.73
C LEU A 140 -18.56 19.70 13.83
N ASN A 141 -19.51 20.46 14.36
CA ASN A 141 -20.13 21.57 13.63
C ASN A 141 -19.11 22.66 13.26
N ASP A 142 -18.12 22.92 14.12
CA ASP A 142 -17.06 23.89 13.82
C ASP A 142 -16.20 23.40 12.65
N VAL A 143 -15.91 22.10 12.61
CA VAL A 143 -15.16 21.45 11.51
C VAL A 143 -15.93 21.59 10.20
N ILE A 144 -17.22 21.27 10.19
CA ILE A 144 -18.06 21.32 9.00
C ILE A 144 -18.25 22.76 8.49
N ALA A 145 -18.47 23.70 9.40
CA ALA A 145 -18.58 25.12 9.07
C ALA A 145 -17.30 25.65 8.42
N ALA A 146 -16.14 25.36 9.00
CA ALA A 146 -14.84 25.75 8.47
C ALA A 146 -14.55 25.10 7.09
N LEU A 147 -14.89 23.80 6.90
CA LEU A 147 -14.76 23.14 5.62
C LEU A 147 -15.63 23.79 4.55
N ARG A 148 -16.90 24.10 4.87
CA ARG A 148 -17.80 24.77 3.95
C ARG A 148 -17.24 26.12 3.52
N GLU A 149 -16.80 26.96 4.47
CA GLU A 149 -16.20 28.26 4.16
C GLU A 149 -14.97 28.13 3.24
N LEU A 150 -14.09 27.17 3.52
CA LEU A 150 -12.89 26.92 2.71
C LEU A 150 -13.22 26.36 1.30
N CYS A 151 -14.34 25.67 1.14
CA CYS A 151 -14.78 25.11 -0.14
C CYS A 151 -15.60 26.11 -0.95
N ASP A 152 -16.47 26.95 -0.33
CA ASP A 152 -17.36 27.91 -1.01
C ASP A 152 -16.59 29.02 -1.73
N ASN A 153 -15.36 29.31 -1.30
CA ASN A 153 -14.50 30.33 -1.93
C ASN A 153 -13.92 29.93 -3.30
N GLY A 154 -14.67 29.15 -4.09
CA GLY A 154 -14.36 28.79 -5.49
C GLY A 154 -13.53 27.56 -5.68
N GLN A 155 -13.30 26.78 -4.62
CA GLN A 155 -12.53 25.55 -4.67
C GLN A 155 -13.46 24.32 -4.60
N ARG A 156 -14.11 24.04 -5.73
CA ARG A 156 -14.97 22.86 -5.87
C ARG A 156 -14.13 21.60 -6.05
N ASP A 157 -14.69 20.47 -5.61
CA ASP A 157 -14.22 19.11 -5.90
C ASP A 157 -12.81 18.79 -5.35
N ARG A 158 -12.53 19.19 -4.10
CA ARG A 158 -11.31 18.79 -3.41
C ARG A 158 -11.40 17.34 -2.92
N VAL A 159 -10.34 16.59 -3.09
CA VAL A 159 -10.22 15.24 -2.55
C VAL A 159 -9.23 15.24 -1.39
N CYS A 160 -9.68 14.74 -0.24
CA CYS A 160 -8.85 14.52 0.94
C CYS A 160 -8.73 13.03 1.22
N ILE A 161 -7.52 12.56 1.52
CA ILE A 161 -7.22 11.17 1.81
C ILE A 161 -6.85 11.06 3.28
N PHE A 162 -7.61 10.25 4.03
CA PHE A 162 -7.29 9.84 5.40
C PHE A 162 -6.68 8.44 5.35
N ASP A 163 -5.36 8.38 5.44
CA ASP A 163 -4.61 7.12 5.34
C ASP A 163 -4.31 6.52 6.72
N GLU A 164 -4.05 5.22 6.74
CA GLU A 164 -3.79 4.45 7.97
C GLU A 164 -4.95 4.51 8.98
N PHE A 165 -6.19 4.37 8.52
CA PHE A 165 -7.38 4.46 9.40
C PHE A 165 -7.37 3.42 10.54
N GLU A 166 -6.61 2.34 10.42
CA GLU A 166 -6.37 1.38 11.49
C GLU A 166 -5.69 1.98 12.74
N LEU A 167 -5.11 3.17 12.63
CA LEU A 167 -4.52 3.89 13.76
C LEU A 167 -5.57 4.60 14.64
N VAL A 168 -6.81 4.71 14.18
CA VAL A 168 -7.93 5.27 14.97
C VAL A 168 -8.33 4.25 16.04
N ALA A 169 -7.68 4.30 17.19
CA ALA A 169 -7.88 3.35 18.28
C ALA A 169 -9.15 3.63 19.10
N SER A 170 -9.51 4.92 19.27
CA SER A 170 -10.63 5.35 20.08
C SER A 170 -11.98 5.08 19.40
N GLN A 171 -12.92 4.47 20.12
CA GLN A 171 -14.30 4.30 19.65
C GLN A 171 -14.99 5.65 19.47
N GLU A 172 -14.69 6.62 20.33
CA GLU A 172 -15.22 7.97 20.23
C GLU A 172 -14.79 8.65 18.93
N ASP A 173 -13.50 8.57 18.59
CA ASP A 173 -13.00 9.10 17.31
C ASP A 173 -13.63 8.40 16.09
N ARG A 174 -13.82 7.07 16.13
CA ARG A 174 -14.51 6.36 15.05
C ARG A 174 -15.95 6.84 14.86
N ARG A 175 -16.68 7.08 15.95
CA ARG A 175 -18.03 7.68 15.90
C ARG A 175 -17.99 9.07 15.30
N LEU A 176 -17.02 9.91 15.69
CA LEU A 176 -16.84 11.25 15.10
C LEU A 176 -16.57 11.18 13.60
N TYR A 177 -15.78 10.22 13.11
CA TYR A 177 -15.59 10.01 11.67
C TYR A 177 -16.90 9.58 10.98
N GLY A 178 -17.70 8.72 11.59
CA GLY A 178 -19.02 8.33 11.08
C GLY A 178 -19.98 9.52 10.99
N ASP A 179 -20.06 10.34 12.05
CA ASP A 179 -20.85 11.57 12.08
C ASP A 179 -20.33 12.60 11.07
N PHE A 180 -19.01 12.71 10.90
CA PHE A 180 -18.37 13.56 9.91
C PHE A 180 -18.80 13.21 8.50
N ILE A 181 -18.70 11.92 8.12
CA ILE A 181 -19.14 11.42 6.82
C ILE A 181 -20.62 11.78 6.58
N LYS A 182 -21.46 11.55 7.58
CA LYS A 182 -22.89 11.86 7.50
C LYS A 182 -23.12 13.36 7.31
N GLN A 183 -22.49 14.21 8.13
CA GLN A 183 -22.69 15.67 8.03
C GLN A 183 -22.16 16.25 6.73
N LEU A 184 -21.06 15.73 6.16
CA LEU A 184 -20.59 16.12 4.84
C LEU A 184 -21.66 15.90 3.78
N ALA A 185 -22.37 14.77 3.86
CA ALA A 185 -23.44 14.43 2.92
C ALA A 185 -24.71 15.26 3.17
N ASP A 186 -25.19 15.31 4.42
CA ASP A 186 -26.42 16.00 4.80
C ASP A 186 -26.36 17.51 4.52
N GLN A 187 -25.17 18.10 4.63
CA GLN A 187 -24.94 19.52 4.39
C GLN A 187 -24.37 19.84 3.01
N GLU A 188 -24.27 18.84 2.13
CA GLU A 188 -23.75 18.96 0.76
C GLU A 188 -22.40 19.71 0.67
N VAL A 189 -21.49 19.45 1.62
CA VAL A 189 -20.16 20.08 1.61
C VAL A 189 -19.40 19.60 0.37
N PRO A 190 -18.87 20.49 -0.50
CA PRO A 190 -18.26 20.11 -1.75
C PRO A 190 -16.83 19.61 -1.58
N ILE A 191 -16.69 18.50 -0.83
CA ILE A 191 -15.43 17.79 -0.56
C ILE A 191 -15.65 16.29 -0.70
N TYR A 192 -14.71 15.62 -1.31
CA TYR A 192 -14.65 14.16 -1.37
C TYR A 192 -13.59 13.63 -0.41
N VAL A 193 -13.94 12.58 0.30
CA VAL A 193 -13.05 11.95 1.27
C VAL A 193 -12.81 10.50 0.87
N ILE A 194 -11.53 10.12 0.84
CA ILE A 194 -11.10 8.74 0.68
C ILE A 194 -10.42 8.30 1.99
N PHE A 195 -10.97 7.30 2.65
CA PHE A 195 -10.33 6.63 3.75
C PHE A 195 -9.55 5.43 3.24
N CYS A 196 -8.35 5.19 3.79
CA CYS A 196 -7.55 3.99 3.53
C CYS A 196 -7.29 3.25 4.84
N GLY A 197 -7.61 1.96 4.91
CA GLY A 197 -7.43 1.15 6.11
C GLY A 197 -7.40 -0.35 5.83
N ILE A 198 -7.36 -1.15 6.88
CA ILE A 198 -7.50 -2.61 6.80
C ILE A 198 -8.98 -3.02 6.91
N GLY A 199 -9.31 -4.28 6.58
CA GLY A 199 -10.70 -4.77 6.62
C GLY A 199 -11.38 -4.58 7.97
N ASP A 200 -10.67 -4.85 9.07
CA ASP A 200 -11.19 -4.68 10.43
C ASP A 200 -11.55 -3.22 10.75
N SER A 201 -10.84 -2.24 10.15
CA SER A 201 -11.12 -0.81 10.38
C SER A 201 -12.43 -0.36 9.75
N VAL A 202 -12.79 -0.88 8.58
CA VAL A 202 -14.08 -0.53 7.93
C VAL A 202 -15.23 -1.16 8.69
N ALA A 203 -15.08 -2.41 9.14
CA ALA A 203 -16.10 -3.09 9.97
C ALA A 203 -16.31 -2.29 11.28
N ALA A 204 -15.25 -1.93 11.99
CA ALA A 204 -15.33 -1.14 13.22
C ALA A 204 -16.01 0.22 13.03
N LEU A 205 -15.72 0.93 11.91
CA LEU A 205 -16.40 2.19 11.60
C LEU A 205 -17.90 1.99 11.34
N LEU A 206 -18.28 0.94 10.62
CA LEU A 206 -19.67 0.65 10.29
C LEU A 206 -20.47 0.17 11.50
N ASP A 207 -19.85 -0.61 12.38
CA ASP A 207 -20.46 -1.10 13.63
C ASP A 207 -20.70 0.05 14.62
N ASP A 208 -19.74 0.99 14.71
CA ASP A 208 -19.85 2.15 15.59
C ASP A 208 -20.86 3.20 15.05
N HIS A 209 -21.17 3.17 13.73
CA HIS A 209 -22.10 4.12 13.11
C HIS A 209 -23.00 3.46 12.04
N PRO A 210 -24.16 2.92 12.40
CA PRO A 210 -25.05 2.15 11.51
C PRO A 210 -25.57 2.91 10.27
N SER A 211 -25.51 4.24 10.25
CA SER A 211 -25.92 5.06 9.09
C SER A 211 -24.80 5.23 8.04
N ALA A 212 -23.54 5.00 8.41
CA ALA A 212 -22.39 5.21 7.53
C ALA A 212 -22.44 4.44 6.20
N PRO A 213 -23.00 3.22 6.11
CA PRO A 213 -23.10 2.48 4.85
C PRO A 213 -23.84 3.23 3.73
N ARG A 214 -24.72 4.16 4.07
CA ARG A 214 -25.47 4.97 3.06
C ARG A 214 -24.58 5.99 2.36
N TYR A 215 -23.60 6.51 3.08
CA TYR A 215 -22.73 7.60 2.66
C TYR A 215 -21.33 7.14 2.29
N LEU A 216 -21.03 5.84 2.45
CA LEU A 216 -19.71 5.27 2.28
C LEU A 216 -19.71 4.16 1.22
N ALA A 217 -18.89 4.29 0.20
CA ALA A 217 -18.60 3.23 -0.76
C ALA A 217 -17.37 2.46 -0.27
N ALA A 218 -17.55 1.22 0.14
CA ALA A 218 -16.44 0.34 0.52
C ALA A 218 -15.84 -0.32 -0.72
N VAL A 219 -14.54 -0.12 -0.94
CA VAL A 219 -13.77 -0.66 -2.06
C VAL A 219 -12.70 -1.59 -1.52
N GLU A 220 -12.88 -2.89 -1.69
CA GLU A 220 -11.90 -3.89 -1.32
C GLU A 220 -10.73 -3.90 -2.32
N LEU A 221 -9.52 -3.84 -1.82
CA LEU A 221 -8.30 -3.92 -2.61
C LEU A 221 -7.54 -5.19 -2.27
N ALA A 222 -7.72 -6.22 -3.09
CA ALA A 222 -7.01 -7.48 -2.97
C ALA A 222 -5.55 -7.35 -3.46
N ARG A 223 -4.73 -8.37 -3.21
CA ARG A 223 -3.41 -8.51 -3.83
C ARG A 223 -3.54 -8.53 -5.36
N LEU A 224 -2.49 -8.11 -6.08
CA LEU A 224 -2.46 -8.16 -7.54
C LEU A 224 -2.59 -9.60 -8.06
N SER A 225 -3.30 -9.76 -9.18
CA SER A 225 -3.22 -10.97 -9.96
C SER A 225 -1.86 -11.09 -10.67
N TYR A 226 -1.53 -12.28 -11.17
CA TYR A 226 -0.33 -12.46 -11.99
C TYR A 226 -0.37 -11.60 -13.24
N ASP A 227 -1.54 -11.51 -13.91
CA ASP A 227 -1.71 -10.68 -15.11
C ASP A 227 -1.42 -9.21 -14.83
N ALA A 228 -1.90 -8.68 -13.71
CA ALA A 228 -1.59 -7.31 -13.29
C ALA A 228 -0.10 -7.11 -13.00
N GLY A 229 0.57 -8.10 -12.41
CA GLY A 229 2.02 -8.09 -12.25
C GLY A 229 2.75 -8.08 -13.61
N PHE A 230 2.27 -8.84 -14.57
CA PHE A 230 2.80 -8.85 -15.93
C PHE A 230 2.60 -7.51 -16.65
N GLU A 231 1.45 -6.85 -16.45
CA GLU A 231 1.20 -5.52 -17.02
C GLU A 231 2.15 -4.45 -16.44
N ILE A 232 2.51 -4.52 -15.16
CA ILE A 232 3.53 -3.63 -14.57
C ILE A 232 4.88 -3.85 -15.27
N MET A 233 5.30 -5.11 -15.41
CA MET A 233 6.55 -5.45 -16.08
C MET A 233 6.56 -4.99 -17.53
N LYS A 234 5.49 -5.28 -18.27
CA LYS A 234 5.32 -4.92 -19.68
C LYS A 234 5.38 -3.39 -19.89
N GLY A 235 4.72 -2.62 -19.01
CA GLY A 235 4.80 -1.16 -19.10
C GLY A 235 6.22 -0.62 -18.96
N ALA A 236 7.04 -1.21 -18.09
CA ALA A 236 8.44 -0.84 -17.96
C ALA A 236 9.30 -1.31 -19.14
N GLU A 237 9.05 -2.50 -19.69
CA GLU A 237 9.71 -3.03 -20.88
C GLU A 237 9.50 -2.14 -22.11
N GLU A 238 8.25 -1.73 -22.35
CA GLU A 238 7.87 -0.87 -23.48
C GLU A 238 8.60 0.50 -23.41
N GLU A 239 8.66 1.10 -22.23
CA GLU A 239 9.30 2.39 -22.02
C GLU A 239 10.83 2.33 -22.07
N LEU A 240 11.42 1.23 -21.62
CA LEU A 240 12.88 1.01 -21.62
C LEU A 240 13.40 0.39 -22.92
N GLY A 241 12.52 -0.10 -23.81
CA GLY A 241 12.90 -0.75 -25.06
C GLY A 241 13.68 -2.06 -24.86
N THR A 242 13.35 -2.82 -23.83
CA THR A 242 13.97 -4.10 -23.48
C THR A 242 12.93 -5.11 -23.06
N GLU A 243 13.30 -6.37 -22.91
CA GLU A 243 12.37 -7.45 -22.60
C GLU A 243 12.85 -8.26 -21.38
N ILE A 244 11.92 -8.63 -20.51
CA ILE A 244 12.16 -9.59 -19.43
C ILE A 244 11.85 -11.00 -19.98
N GLU A 245 12.79 -11.93 -19.84
CA GLU A 245 12.60 -13.33 -20.27
C GLU A 245 11.36 -13.93 -19.57
N TYR A 246 10.58 -14.74 -20.29
CA TYR A 246 9.27 -15.22 -19.82
C TYR A 246 9.32 -15.94 -18.46
N ASN A 247 10.28 -16.87 -18.26
CA ASN A 247 10.39 -17.57 -16.98
C ASN A 247 10.76 -16.59 -15.84
N THR A 248 11.53 -15.57 -16.14
CA THR A 248 11.87 -14.48 -15.19
C THR A 248 10.61 -13.69 -14.84
N ARG A 249 9.74 -13.33 -15.79
CA ARG A 249 8.44 -12.69 -15.51
C ARG A 249 7.60 -13.54 -14.58
N VAL A 250 7.49 -14.83 -14.88
CA VAL A 250 6.76 -15.80 -14.07
C VAL A 250 7.30 -15.84 -12.63
N ARG A 251 8.63 -15.89 -12.48
CA ARG A 251 9.27 -15.92 -11.16
C ARG A 251 9.03 -14.64 -10.38
N ILE A 252 9.19 -13.47 -11.01
CA ILE A 252 8.90 -12.17 -10.37
C ILE A 252 7.46 -12.11 -9.88
N ALA A 253 6.48 -12.45 -10.72
CA ALA A 253 5.08 -12.45 -10.33
C ALA A 253 4.80 -13.40 -9.16
N THR A 254 5.41 -14.60 -9.18
CA THR A 254 5.25 -15.61 -8.14
C THR A 254 5.80 -15.15 -6.79
N ILE A 255 7.07 -14.70 -6.75
CA ILE A 255 7.72 -14.32 -5.49
C ILE A 255 7.21 -13.01 -4.91
N SER A 256 6.65 -12.14 -5.76
CA SER A 256 6.03 -10.88 -5.31
C SER A 256 4.76 -11.08 -4.49
N ASP A 257 4.17 -12.28 -4.50
CA ASP A 257 2.97 -12.64 -3.72
C ASP A 257 1.78 -11.68 -3.94
N GLY A 258 1.72 -11.05 -5.11
CA GLY A 258 0.72 -10.05 -5.47
C GLY A 258 0.87 -8.69 -4.78
N PHE A 259 2.00 -8.43 -4.15
CA PHE A 259 2.33 -7.11 -3.60
C PHE A 259 3.04 -6.25 -4.66
N PRO A 260 2.43 -5.13 -5.11
CA PRO A 260 3.03 -4.26 -6.12
C PRO A 260 4.46 -3.84 -5.80
N HIS A 261 4.72 -3.52 -4.53
CA HIS A 261 6.05 -3.14 -4.06
C HIS A 261 7.16 -4.09 -4.51
N TYR A 262 6.95 -5.41 -4.36
CA TYR A 262 7.97 -6.40 -4.74
C TYR A 262 8.10 -6.54 -6.26
N VAL A 263 7.00 -6.40 -7.02
CA VAL A 263 7.10 -6.36 -8.49
C VAL A 263 7.97 -5.20 -8.92
N HIS A 264 7.68 -3.99 -8.43
CA HIS A 264 8.45 -2.78 -8.74
C HIS A 264 9.91 -2.89 -8.28
N LEU A 265 10.15 -3.38 -7.07
CA LEU A 265 11.50 -3.49 -6.50
C LEU A 265 12.37 -4.46 -7.31
N ILE A 266 11.88 -5.66 -7.59
CA ILE A 266 12.66 -6.66 -8.33
C ILE A 266 12.90 -6.20 -9.77
N CYS A 267 11.89 -5.62 -10.42
CA CYS A 267 12.04 -5.10 -11.79
C CYS A 267 13.02 -3.93 -11.84
N GLU A 268 12.97 -3.00 -10.88
CA GLU A 268 13.94 -1.91 -10.77
C GLU A 268 15.37 -2.46 -10.72
N LYS A 269 15.64 -3.41 -9.81
CA LYS A 269 16.97 -4.03 -9.70
C LYS A 269 17.36 -4.80 -10.97
N LEU A 270 16.41 -5.50 -11.59
CA LEU A 270 16.65 -6.23 -12.83
C LEU A 270 17.08 -5.31 -13.97
N PHE A 271 16.40 -4.18 -14.15
CA PHE A 271 16.76 -3.23 -15.21
C PHE A 271 18.08 -2.52 -14.92
N TRP A 272 18.42 -2.27 -13.65
CA TRP A 272 19.75 -1.80 -13.28
C TRP A 272 20.84 -2.83 -13.63
N GLU A 273 20.65 -4.11 -13.33
CA GLU A 273 21.59 -5.17 -13.70
C GLU A 273 21.79 -5.31 -15.22
N MET A 274 20.71 -5.11 -15.98
CA MET A 274 20.78 -5.09 -17.44
C MET A 274 21.45 -3.83 -17.98
N PHE A 275 21.27 -2.67 -17.34
CA PHE A 275 21.84 -1.41 -17.76
C PHE A 275 23.34 -1.32 -17.45
N ASP A 276 23.76 -1.73 -16.26
CA ASP A 276 25.17 -1.68 -15.82
C ASP A 276 26.01 -2.85 -16.36
N GLY A 277 25.38 -3.84 -16.99
CA GLY A 277 26.05 -4.99 -17.59
C GLY A 277 27.02 -4.58 -18.71
N PRO A 278 28.05 -5.40 -18.97
CA PRO A 278 29.07 -5.11 -19.99
C PRO A 278 28.52 -5.16 -21.42
N ASP A 279 27.47 -5.95 -21.64
CA ASP A 279 26.87 -6.18 -22.95
C ASP A 279 25.53 -5.47 -23.11
N ILE A 280 25.15 -5.18 -24.37
CA ILE A 280 23.82 -4.64 -24.66
C ILE A 280 22.79 -5.75 -24.49
N ALA A 281 22.00 -5.68 -23.44
CA ALA A 281 20.95 -6.66 -23.14
C ALA A 281 19.61 -6.22 -23.74
N ALA A 282 19.17 -6.88 -24.81
CA ALA A 282 17.82 -6.70 -25.35
C ALA A 282 16.78 -7.50 -24.54
N VAL A 283 17.21 -8.60 -23.93
CA VAL A 283 16.38 -9.50 -23.13
C VAL A 283 17.13 -9.82 -21.84
N SER A 284 16.44 -9.88 -20.71
CA SER A 284 17.04 -10.25 -19.42
C SER A 284 17.53 -11.70 -19.44
N THR A 285 18.60 -11.99 -18.70
CA THR A 285 19.11 -13.33 -18.47
C THR A 285 18.79 -13.81 -17.07
N ILE A 286 18.89 -15.12 -16.85
CA ILE A 286 18.73 -15.72 -15.50
C ILE A 286 19.76 -15.14 -14.51
N GLU A 287 20.94 -14.78 -14.99
CA GLU A 287 21.99 -14.20 -14.16
C GLU A 287 21.65 -12.76 -13.75
N HIS A 288 21.08 -11.94 -14.66
CA HIS A 288 20.51 -10.64 -14.31
C HIS A 288 19.44 -10.78 -13.22
N TYR A 289 18.56 -11.76 -13.38
CA TYR A 289 17.51 -12.02 -12.39
C TYR A 289 18.07 -12.42 -11.01
N ARG A 290 19.02 -13.33 -10.94
CA ARG A 290 19.63 -13.75 -9.66
C ARG A 290 20.29 -12.59 -8.93
N ARG A 291 21.02 -11.73 -9.66
CA ARG A 291 21.62 -10.53 -9.08
C ARG A 291 20.56 -9.54 -8.62
N ALA A 292 19.51 -9.34 -9.43
CA ALA A 292 18.39 -8.48 -9.07
C ALA A 292 17.66 -8.93 -7.80
N VAL A 293 17.42 -10.24 -7.63
CA VAL A 293 16.82 -10.79 -6.40
C VAL A 293 17.71 -10.51 -5.18
N ARG A 294 19.01 -10.73 -5.29
CA ARG A 294 19.97 -10.42 -4.21
C ARG A 294 19.95 -8.94 -3.85
N ALA A 295 20.04 -8.05 -4.84
CA ALA A 295 19.96 -6.62 -4.64
C ALA A 295 18.61 -6.19 -4.04
N ALA A 296 17.50 -6.83 -4.42
CA ALA A 296 16.19 -6.56 -3.84
C ALA A 296 16.08 -7.00 -2.36
N VAL A 297 16.72 -8.10 -1.97
CA VAL A 297 16.82 -8.52 -0.56
C VAL A 297 17.62 -7.49 0.25
N GLU A 298 18.73 -7.00 -0.29
CA GLU A 298 19.57 -6.00 0.36
C GLU A 298 18.87 -4.65 0.51
N ASP A 299 18.04 -4.26 -0.46
CA ASP A 299 17.30 -2.98 -0.45
C ASP A 299 15.90 -3.05 0.19
N ALA A 300 15.49 -4.24 0.63
CA ALA A 300 14.20 -4.40 1.30
C ALA A 300 14.11 -3.56 2.58
N GLN A 301 12.90 -3.15 2.93
CA GLN A 301 12.61 -2.29 4.08
C GLN A 301 13.32 -2.77 5.35
N PRO A 302 14.11 -1.93 6.04
CA PRO A 302 14.90 -2.33 7.22
C PRO A 302 14.06 -2.96 8.32
N TYR A 303 12.81 -2.53 8.47
CA TYR A 303 11.86 -3.10 9.42
C TYR A 303 11.56 -4.58 9.12
N LEU A 304 11.28 -4.95 7.87
CA LEU A 304 10.98 -6.33 7.47
C LEU A 304 12.21 -7.23 7.64
N ARG A 305 13.39 -6.73 7.30
CA ARG A 305 14.67 -7.42 7.54
C ARG A 305 14.85 -7.70 9.02
N SER A 306 14.69 -6.68 9.87
CA SER A 306 14.82 -6.82 11.33
C SER A 306 13.83 -7.83 11.91
N LEU A 307 12.58 -7.85 11.42
CA LEU A 307 11.57 -8.84 11.84
C LEU A 307 11.99 -10.27 11.42
N TYR A 308 12.44 -10.43 10.18
CA TYR A 308 12.89 -11.72 9.67
C TYR A 308 14.09 -12.24 10.45
N ASP A 309 15.13 -11.42 10.62
CA ASP A 309 16.34 -11.77 11.37
C ASP A 309 16.02 -12.16 12.82
N LYS A 310 15.10 -11.45 13.46
CA LYS A 310 14.62 -11.78 14.79
C LYS A 310 13.90 -13.13 14.83
N ALA A 311 13.10 -13.43 13.81
CA ALA A 311 12.37 -14.69 13.71
C ALA A 311 13.30 -15.89 13.61
N VAL A 312 14.40 -15.77 12.84
CA VAL A 312 15.30 -16.89 12.53
C VAL A 312 16.58 -16.95 13.39
N ARG A 313 16.74 -16.04 14.34
CA ARG A 313 18.00 -15.85 15.11
C ARG A 313 18.55 -17.09 15.79
N LYS A 314 17.69 -18.03 16.22
CA LYS A 314 18.10 -19.32 16.79
C LYS A 314 17.72 -20.44 15.83
N TYR A 315 18.64 -21.37 15.57
CA TYR A 315 18.39 -22.46 14.60
C TYR A 315 17.92 -21.91 13.24
N GLN A 316 18.66 -20.95 12.70
CA GLN A 316 18.32 -20.14 11.55
C GLN A 316 17.63 -20.95 10.44
N ARG A 317 18.24 -22.02 9.98
CA ARG A 317 17.75 -22.83 8.88
C ARG A 317 16.38 -23.48 9.15
N ASP A 318 16.15 -23.98 10.38
CA ASP A 318 14.87 -24.57 10.75
C ASP A 318 13.74 -23.56 10.66
N TYR A 319 13.95 -22.33 11.17
CA TYR A 319 12.95 -21.28 11.18
C TYR A 319 12.73 -20.69 9.78
N GLU A 320 13.77 -20.54 8.97
CA GLU A 320 13.66 -20.13 7.56
C GLU A 320 12.79 -21.11 6.79
N HIS A 321 13.08 -22.40 6.88
CA HIS A 321 12.29 -23.45 6.21
C HIS A 321 10.82 -23.45 6.65
N VAL A 322 10.55 -23.24 7.94
CA VAL A 322 9.17 -23.15 8.45
C VAL A 322 8.47 -21.88 7.93
N LEU A 323 9.17 -20.74 7.89
CA LEU A 323 8.63 -19.48 7.35
C LEU A 323 8.36 -19.58 5.84
N TRP A 324 9.29 -20.18 5.08
CA TRP A 324 9.11 -20.37 3.63
C TRP A 324 7.93 -21.29 3.32
N ALA A 325 7.79 -22.40 4.07
CA ALA A 325 6.62 -23.27 3.95
C ALA A 325 5.31 -22.57 4.30
N ALA A 326 5.32 -21.70 5.32
CA ALA A 326 4.15 -20.90 5.67
C ALA A 326 3.82 -19.84 4.61
N ALA A 327 4.83 -19.33 3.90
CA ALA A 327 4.67 -18.35 2.84
C ALA A 327 4.27 -18.94 1.49
N ASP A 328 4.46 -20.24 1.28
CA ASP A 328 4.27 -20.91 -0.02
C ASP A 328 2.83 -21.39 -0.23
N HIS A 329 1.88 -20.48 -0.39
CA HIS A 329 0.48 -20.77 -0.73
C HIS A 329 -0.28 -19.49 -1.13
N PRO A 330 -1.34 -19.54 -1.97
CA PRO A 330 -2.16 -18.37 -2.29
C PRO A 330 -2.92 -17.82 -1.08
N ASN A 331 -3.37 -18.68 -0.15
CA ASN A 331 -4.10 -18.23 1.02
C ASN A 331 -3.15 -17.62 2.07
N LEU A 332 -3.53 -16.47 2.62
CA LEU A 332 -2.77 -15.80 3.67
C LEU A 332 -2.89 -16.53 5.01
N GLU A 333 -4.00 -17.22 5.24
CA GLU A 333 -4.29 -17.98 6.45
C GLU A 333 -4.30 -19.47 6.15
N ARG A 334 -3.57 -20.26 6.94
CA ARG A 334 -3.35 -21.68 6.69
C ARG A 334 -3.39 -22.51 7.95
N ARG A 335 -3.80 -23.78 7.81
CA ARG A 335 -3.71 -24.77 8.89
C ARG A 335 -2.28 -25.25 9.07
N SER A 336 -1.88 -25.55 10.31
CA SER A 336 -0.55 -26.11 10.60
C SER A 336 -0.26 -27.40 9.85
N ILE A 337 -1.28 -28.20 9.55
CA ILE A 337 -1.13 -29.45 8.79
C ILE A 337 -0.75 -29.15 7.33
N GLU A 338 -1.43 -28.20 6.70
CA GLU A 338 -1.18 -27.77 5.31
C GLU A 338 0.23 -27.16 5.16
N ILE A 339 0.66 -26.36 6.16
CA ILE A 339 2.01 -25.78 6.19
C ILE A 339 3.07 -26.90 6.30
N PHE A 340 2.80 -27.94 7.12
CA PHE A 340 3.70 -29.06 7.25
C PHE A 340 3.78 -29.94 6.00
N GLU A 341 2.68 -30.11 5.27
CA GLU A 341 2.64 -30.80 3.97
C GLU A 341 3.49 -30.04 2.95
N THR A 342 3.31 -28.70 2.86
CA THR A 342 4.15 -27.84 2.02
C THR A 342 5.63 -27.94 2.43
N TYR A 343 5.94 -27.91 3.72
CA TYR A 343 7.30 -28.11 4.22
C TYR A 343 7.90 -29.43 3.73
N GLY A 344 7.11 -30.51 3.75
CA GLY A 344 7.53 -31.83 3.23
C GLY A 344 7.74 -31.85 1.72
N THR A 345 7.01 -31.03 0.96
CA THR A 345 7.16 -30.92 -0.48
C THR A 345 8.41 -30.10 -0.86
N LEU A 346 8.67 -29.01 -0.13
CA LEU A 346 9.82 -28.15 -0.37
C LEU A 346 11.15 -28.82 0.03
N PHE A 347 11.14 -29.54 1.16
CA PHE A 347 12.36 -30.14 1.74
C PHE A 347 12.22 -31.67 1.79
N ARG A 348 12.46 -32.30 0.65
CA ARG A 348 12.27 -33.75 0.47
C ARG A 348 13.32 -34.63 1.13
N ASP A 349 14.51 -34.08 1.46
CA ASP A 349 15.57 -34.83 2.12
C ASP A 349 15.18 -35.14 3.59
N GLU A 350 14.81 -36.38 3.86
CA GLU A 350 14.37 -36.86 5.18
C GLU A 350 15.43 -36.67 6.28
N LYS A 351 16.73 -36.64 5.93
CA LYS A 351 17.80 -36.49 6.90
C LYS A 351 17.89 -35.10 7.52
N THR A 352 17.46 -34.08 6.78
CA THR A 352 17.47 -32.66 7.21
C THR A 352 16.10 -32.17 7.61
N ARG A 353 15.07 -32.97 7.41
CA ARG A 353 13.68 -32.60 7.63
C ARG A 353 13.32 -32.70 9.13
N LEU A 354 12.67 -31.65 9.66
CA LEU A 354 12.15 -31.68 11.02
C LEU A 354 11.00 -32.69 11.16
N PRO A 355 10.97 -33.51 12.22
CA PRO A 355 9.81 -34.30 12.57
C PRO A 355 8.64 -33.35 12.94
N ARG A 356 7.39 -33.81 12.78
CA ARG A 356 6.17 -33.03 12.98
C ARG A 356 6.13 -32.27 14.31
N GLU A 357 6.58 -32.91 15.37
CA GLU A 357 6.59 -32.28 16.69
C GLU A 357 7.53 -31.09 16.77
N LYS A 358 8.77 -31.22 16.29
CA LYS A 358 9.74 -30.12 16.25
C LYS A 358 9.28 -29.00 15.30
N PHE A 359 8.71 -29.36 14.14
CA PHE A 359 8.11 -28.39 13.24
C PHE A 359 7.03 -27.54 13.93
N ASN A 360 6.10 -28.18 14.64
CA ASN A 360 5.06 -27.49 15.40
C ASN A 360 5.63 -26.61 16.52
N GLN A 361 6.69 -27.05 17.18
CA GLN A 361 7.40 -26.23 18.18
C GLN A 361 7.96 -24.95 17.53
N ARG A 362 8.63 -25.06 16.34
CA ARG A 362 9.14 -23.90 15.60
C ARG A 362 8.00 -22.97 15.15
N LEU A 363 6.95 -23.54 14.57
CA LEU A 363 5.78 -22.79 14.12
C LEU A 363 5.12 -22.00 15.27
N ASN A 364 4.99 -22.60 16.45
CA ASN A 364 4.46 -21.93 17.64
C ASN A 364 5.43 -20.89 18.21
N ALA A 365 6.72 -21.13 18.17
CA ALA A 365 7.72 -20.16 18.62
C ALA A 365 7.66 -18.84 17.81
N LEU A 366 7.37 -18.91 16.51
CA LEU A 366 7.22 -17.74 15.64
C LEU A 366 6.06 -16.80 16.02
N LYS A 367 5.15 -17.25 16.93
CA LYS A 367 4.10 -16.40 17.53
C LYS A 367 4.56 -15.65 18.77
N THR A 368 5.75 -15.92 19.28
CA THR A 368 6.24 -15.34 20.53
C THR A 368 7.04 -14.06 20.32
N PRO A 369 7.10 -13.16 21.31
CA PRO A 369 7.91 -11.94 21.23
C PRO A 369 9.39 -12.19 20.98
N SER A 370 9.94 -13.32 21.46
CA SER A 370 11.33 -13.73 21.26
C SER A 370 11.69 -13.98 19.80
N HIS A 371 10.71 -14.32 18.96
CA HIS A 371 10.81 -14.50 17.51
C HIS A 371 10.07 -13.41 16.71
N GLY A 372 9.90 -12.22 17.31
CA GLY A 372 9.30 -11.07 16.64
C GLY A 372 7.78 -11.15 16.43
N GLN A 373 7.11 -12.21 16.93
CA GLN A 373 5.68 -12.45 16.68
C GLN A 373 5.31 -12.37 15.20
N VAL A 374 6.15 -12.92 14.33
CA VAL A 374 5.99 -12.82 12.88
C VAL A 374 4.79 -13.60 12.36
N LEU A 375 4.33 -14.61 13.11
CA LEU A 375 3.07 -15.30 12.87
C LEU A 375 2.08 -15.00 13.99
N ILE A 376 0.80 -15.02 13.65
CA ILE A 376 -0.31 -14.98 14.60
C ILE A 376 -1.23 -16.17 14.38
N GLY A 377 -1.85 -16.65 15.47
CA GLY A 377 -2.94 -17.62 15.39
C GLY A 377 -4.25 -16.87 15.30
N THR A 378 -5.04 -17.13 14.27
CA THR A 378 -6.36 -16.52 14.06
C THR A 378 -7.46 -17.34 14.72
N ARG A 379 -7.29 -18.66 14.72
CA ARG A 379 -8.10 -19.66 15.41
C ARG A 379 -7.25 -20.91 15.70
N GLN A 380 -7.79 -21.87 16.44
CA GLN A 380 -7.03 -23.06 16.79
C GLN A 380 -6.45 -23.78 15.57
N GLY A 381 -5.13 -23.92 15.53
CA GLY A 381 -4.40 -24.60 14.45
C GLY A 381 -4.26 -23.80 13.16
N TRP A 382 -4.68 -22.54 13.11
CA TRP A 382 -4.55 -21.66 11.97
C TRP A 382 -3.54 -20.56 12.22
N TYR A 383 -2.77 -20.22 11.17
CA TYR A 383 -1.65 -19.28 11.23
C TYR A 383 -1.69 -18.35 10.03
N ARG A 384 -1.33 -17.08 10.27
CA ARG A 384 -1.03 -16.11 9.22
C ARG A 384 0.17 -15.26 9.61
N PHE A 385 0.82 -14.65 8.63
CA PHE A 385 1.82 -13.62 8.91
C PHE A 385 1.13 -12.43 9.57
N ARG A 386 1.74 -11.90 10.64
CA ARG A 386 1.26 -10.70 11.33
C ARG A 386 1.37 -9.48 10.41
N GLU A 387 2.47 -9.39 9.68
CA GLU A 387 2.75 -8.38 8.68
C GLU A 387 2.73 -9.05 7.30
N SER A 388 1.73 -8.70 6.47
CA SER A 388 1.55 -9.35 5.16
C SER A 388 2.77 -9.13 4.24
N MET A 389 3.42 -7.97 4.32
CA MET A 389 4.64 -7.68 3.55
C MET A 389 5.83 -8.57 3.95
N LEU A 390 5.90 -9.03 5.22
CA LEU A 390 6.97 -9.94 5.65
C LEU A 390 6.87 -11.30 4.93
N ARG A 391 5.66 -11.72 4.56
CA ARG A 391 5.48 -12.93 3.76
C ARG A 391 6.15 -12.81 2.39
N GLY A 392 5.96 -11.68 1.69
CA GLY A 392 6.65 -11.41 0.43
C GLY A 392 8.18 -11.36 0.61
N TYR A 393 8.66 -10.76 1.69
CA TYR A 393 10.10 -10.76 2.01
C TYR A 393 10.63 -12.18 2.28
N ALA A 394 9.88 -13.03 2.97
CA ALA A 394 10.28 -14.43 3.20
C ALA A 394 10.34 -15.21 1.87
N ARG A 395 9.45 -14.95 0.92
CA ARG A 395 9.49 -15.53 -0.42
C ARG A 395 10.72 -15.05 -1.22
N LEU A 396 11.05 -13.77 -1.11
CA LEU A 396 12.24 -13.19 -1.74
C LEU A 396 13.53 -13.82 -1.17
N LYS A 397 13.59 -14.04 0.15
CA LYS A 397 14.70 -14.73 0.81
C LYS A 397 14.81 -16.20 0.36
N ALA A 398 13.71 -16.91 0.23
CA ALA A 398 13.72 -18.29 -0.28
C ALA A 398 14.29 -18.35 -1.70
N GLU A 399 13.89 -17.41 -2.56
CA GLU A 399 14.38 -17.32 -3.94
C GLU A 399 15.87 -17.01 -4.01
N GLU A 400 16.38 -16.11 -3.16
CA GLU A 400 17.80 -15.80 -3.03
C GLU A 400 18.62 -17.05 -2.68
N GLU A 401 18.12 -17.88 -1.77
CA GLU A 401 18.73 -19.15 -1.33
C GLU A 401 18.51 -20.32 -2.31
N GLY A 402 17.85 -20.07 -3.47
CA GLY A 402 17.57 -21.07 -4.48
C GLY A 402 16.42 -22.02 -4.14
N VAL A 403 15.61 -21.70 -3.11
CA VAL A 403 14.40 -22.44 -2.77
C VAL A 403 13.23 -21.85 -3.52
N HIS A 404 12.82 -22.52 -4.57
CA HIS A 404 11.74 -22.07 -5.45
C HIS A 404 10.37 -22.37 -4.85
N LEU A 405 9.68 -21.34 -4.37
CA LEU A 405 8.29 -21.42 -3.94
C LEU A 405 7.39 -21.41 -5.19
N THR A 406 6.55 -22.41 -5.34
CA THR A 406 5.88 -22.68 -6.63
C THR A 406 4.38 -22.96 -6.54
N VAL A 407 3.85 -23.22 -5.34
CA VAL A 407 2.46 -23.72 -5.19
C VAL A 407 1.42 -22.74 -5.74
N ASP A 408 1.74 -21.45 -5.79
CA ASP A 408 0.81 -20.41 -6.20
C ASP A 408 0.71 -20.19 -7.71
N HIS A 409 1.65 -20.76 -8.49
CA HIS A 409 1.71 -20.43 -9.92
C HIS A 409 0.78 -21.32 -10.74
N PRO A 410 -0.12 -20.76 -11.60
CA PRO A 410 -1.04 -21.54 -12.43
C PRO A 410 -0.34 -22.53 -13.37
N LEU A 411 0.89 -22.20 -13.79
CA LEU A 411 1.72 -23.00 -14.65
C LEU A 411 2.72 -23.90 -13.91
N SER A 412 2.75 -23.84 -12.57
CA SER A 412 3.56 -24.76 -11.79
C SER A 412 3.08 -26.19 -12.00
N PRO A 413 3.97 -27.17 -12.25
CA PRO A 413 3.56 -28.56 -12.33
C PRO A 413 2.91 -28.93 -11.00
N ARG A 414 1.66 -29.37 -11.05
CA ARG A 414 1.00 -29.90 -9.85
C ARG A 414 1.83 -31.08 -9.36
N PRO A 415 2.18 -31.13 -8.04
CA PRO A 415 2.83 -32.31 -7.53
C PRO A 415 2.00 -33.56 -7.87
N PRO A 416 2.60 -34.68 -8.23
CA PRO A 416 1.86 -35.90 -8.48
C PRO A 416 1.01 -36.22 -7.24
N ARG A 417 -0.26 -36.54 -7.46
CA ARG A 417 -1.22 -36.93 -6.40
C ARG A 417 -0.78 -38.20 -5.70
#